data_cb33c5a9352a9fc6c7a734d9450664bc
#
_entry.id   cb33c5a9352a9fc6c7a734d9450664bc
#
_cell.length_a   1.000
_cell.length_b   1.000
_cell.length_c   1.000
_cell.angle_alpha   90.00
_cell.angle_beta   90.00
_cell.angle_gamma   90.00
#
_symmetry.space_group_name_H-M   'P 1'
#
loop_
_entity.id
_entity.type
_entity.pdbx_description
1 polymer ?
#
loop_
_entity_poly.entity_id
_entity_poly.type
_entity_poly.pdbx_seq_one_letter_code
_entity_poly.pdbx_strand_id
1 'polypeptide(L)'
;MTKKEQERNILAETEMLSEEQQAEILEKFDTESKVRKFSGKRVAFIVAAIAIFYSLFHLYITFYPMPALQQRAVHVAVGMALVFLIYPTYSSQNRTRVAIYDWLLFLLALASAGYLIVEYTNIVTTRGGIPNTLDIVFAIMTVILILEAARRVTGWILPVLALIFLVYPFISHYSWIPRKMMTRQYDLGDIFGQMYLKTEGLYSTAIGASVSFIFLFILFGAFLAKSEWASYSMI
;
A
#
# COMPACT_ATOMS: atom_id res chain seq x y z
N MET A 1 -21.91 -13.59 -36.23
CA MET A 1 -20.59 -13.88 -35.67
C MET A 1 -20.79 -14.30 -34.21
N THR A 2 -20.51 -15.52 -33.87
CA THR A 2 -20.75 -16.04 -32.50
C THR A 2 -19.64 -15.57 -31.54
N LYS A 3 -19.96 -15.46 -30.27
CA LYS A 3 -18.98 -15.06 -29.20
C LYS A 3 -17.71 -15.91 -29.24
N LYS A 4 -17.81 -17.19 -29.59
CA LYS A 4 -16.68 -18.10 -29.80
C LYS A 4 -15.81 -17.80 -31.03
N GLU A 5 -16.36 -17.17 -32.07
CA GLU A 5 -15.59 -16.72 -33.23
C GLU A 5 -14.80 -15.44 -32.91
N GLN A 6 -15.40 -14.54 -32.12
CA GLN A 6 -14.68 -13.35 -31.62
C GLN A 6 -13.52 -13.73 -30.68
N GLU A 7 -13.72 -14.66 -29.75
CA GLU A 7 -12.66 -15.12 -28.87
C GLU A 7 -11.51 -15.81 -29.65
N ARG A 8 -11.82 -16.61 -30.66
CA ARG A 8 -10.79 -17.23 -31.52
C ARG A 8 -10.04 -16.19 -32.36
N ASN A 9 -10.70 -15.18 -32.87
CA ASN A 9 -10.02 -14.13 -33.62
C ASN A 9 -9.13 -13.28 -32.74
N ILE A 10 -9.54 -12.98 -31.51
CA ILE A 10 -8.70 -12.26 -30.52
C ILE A 10 -7.48 -13.09 -30.14
N LEU A 11 -7.64 -14.39 -29.91
CA LEU A 11 -6.52 -15.29 -29.62
C LEU A 11 -5.56 -15.39 -30.81
N ALA A 12 -6.08 -15.51 -32.04
CA ALA A 12 -5.25 -15.57 -33.23
C ALA A 12 -4.52 -14.23 -33.52
N GLU A 13 -5.15 -13.08 -33.25
CA GLU A 13 -4.49 -11.77 -33.32
C GLU A 13 -3.40 -11.64 -32.25
N THR A 14 -3.62 -12.17 -31.05
CA THR A 14 -2.62 -12.12 -29.96
C THR A 14 -1.41 -13.02 -30.26
N GLU A 15 -1.62 -14.18 -30.89
CA GLU A 15 -0.55 -15.08 -31.34
C GLU A 15 0.24 -14.51 -32.56
N MET A 16 -0.33 -13.58 -33.30
CA MET A 16 0.33 -12.93 -34.45
C MET A 16 1.15 -11.70 -34.08
N LEU A 17 1.06 -11.20 -32.83
CA LEU A 17 1.89 -10.10 -32.36
C LEU A 17 3.34 -10.58 -32.20
N SER A 18 4.28 -9.82 -32.76
CA SER A 18 5.70 -10.08 -32.51
C SER A 18 6.03 -10.01 -31.02
N GLU A 19 7.05 -10.75 -30.57
CA GLU A 19 7.49 -10.70 -29.17
C GLU A 19 7.76 -9.25 -28.69
N GLU A 20 8.23 -8.38 -29.57
CA GLU A 20 8.42 -6.96 -29.28
C GLU A 20 7.11 -6.21 -29.05
N GLN A 21 6.07 -6.49 -29.84
CA GLN A 21 4.74 -5.90 -29.68
C GLN A 21 4.04 -6.41 -28.43
N GLN A 22 4.19 -7.69 -28.09
CA GLN A 22 3.69 -8.26 -26.85
C GLN A 22 4.40 -7.64 -25.64
N ALA A 23 5.71 -7.44 -25.70
CA ALA A 23 6.47 -6.77 -24.65
C ALA A 23 6.09 -5.29 -24.51
N GLU A 24 5.81 -4.57 -25.62
CA GLU A 24 5.35 -3.19 -25.59
C GLU A 24 3.94 -3.06 -25.00
N ILE A 25 3.02 -3.98 -25.31
CA ILE A 25 1.68 -4.04 -24.74
C ILE A 25 1.77 -4.35 -23.25
N LEU A 26 2.55 -5.35 -22.85
CA LEU A 26 2.80 -5.67 -21.46
C LEU A 26 3.41 -4.48 -20.71
N GLU A 27 4.41 -3.82 -21.26
CA GLU A 27 5.01 -2.62 -20.65
C GLU A 27 4.01 -1.47 -20.50
N LYS A 28 3.05 -1.34 -21.41
CA LYS A 28 2.04 -0.27 -21.40
C LYS A 28 0.90 -0.53 -20.40
N PHE A 29 0.52 -1.80 -20.22
CA PHE A 29 -0.61 -2.19 -19.35
C PHE A 29 -0.18 -2.78 -18.01
N ASP A 30 1.05 -3.30 -17.91
CA ASP A 30 1.56 -3.86 -16.66
C ASP A 30 2.09 -2.75 -15.76
N THR A 31 1.47 -2.62 -14.60
CA THR A 31 1.84 -1.63 -13.59
C THR A 31 3.17 -2.00 -12.91
N GLU A 32 3.54 -3.29 -12.93
CA GLU A 32 4.80 -3.78 -12.37
C GLU A 32 6.02 -3.35 -13.23
N SER A 33 5.81 -3.11 -14.54
CA SER A 33 6.86 -2.62 -15.44
C SER A 33 7.31 -1.17 -15.15
N LYS A 34 6.53 -0.42 -14.34
CA LYS A 34 6.81 0.98 -13.99
C LYS A 34 7.86 1.16 -12.88
N VAL A 35 8.46 0.09 -12.41
CA VAL A 35 9.50 0.11 -11.36
C VAL A 35 10.74 0.87 -11.82
N ARG A 36 11.34 1.66 -10.91
CA ARG A 36 12.59 2.37 -11.16
C ARG A 36 13.75 1.42 -11.36
N LYS A 37 14.54 1.66 -12.40
CA LYS A 37 15.84 1.02 -12.64
C LYS A 37 16.93 1.91 -12.03
N PHE A 38 17.32 1.65 -10.80
CA PHE A 38 18.31 2.48 -10.09
C PHE A 38 19.67 2.43 -10.79
N SER A 39 20.12 3.57 -11.31
CA SER A 39 21.48 3.73 -11.85
C SER A 39 22.50 4.00 -10.73
N GLY A 40 22.06 4.50 -9.59
CA GLY A 40 22.92 4.85 -8.44
C GLY A 40 23.03 3.73 -7.42
N LYS A 41 24.24 3.19 -7.20
CA LYS A 41 24.52 2.16 -6.19
C LYS A 41 24.03 2.55 -4.78
N ARG A 42 24.08 3.84 -4.41
CA ARG A 42 23.64 4.32 -3.08
C ARG A 42 22.15 4.16 -2.85
N VAL A 43 21.30 4.54 -3.81
CA VAL A 43 19.85 4.43 -3.68
C VAL A 43 19.42 2.96 -3.69
N ALA A 44 20.01 2.15 -4.58
CA ALA A 44 19.77 0.72 -4.61
C ALA A 44 20.13 0.05 -3.27
N PHE A 45 21.24 0.46 -2.65
CA PHE A 45 21.64 -0.03 -1.33
C PHE A 45 20.64 0.38 -0.25
N ILE A 46 20.16 1.63 -0.24
CA ILE A 46 19.14 2.09 0.73
C ILE A 46 17.86 1.28 0.61
N VAL A 47 17.36 1.09 -0.61
CA VAL A 47 16.15 0.30 -0.87
C VAL A 47 16.34 -1.15 -0.40
N ALA A 48 17.49 -1.76 -0.72
CA ALA A 48 17.81 -3.11 -0.28
C ALA A 48 17.90 -3.21 1.27
N ALA A 49 18.53 -2.25 1.92
CA ALA A 49 18.64 -2.22 3.38
C ALA A 49 17.27 -2.11 4.05
N ILE A 50 16.38 -1.25 3.52
CA ILE A 50 15.01 -1.12 4.01
C ILE A 50 14.22 -2.41 3.79
N ALA A 51 14.34 -3.06 2.63
CA ALA A 51 13.68 -4.33 2.33
C ALA A 51 14.16 -5.45 3.26
N ILE A 52 15.47 -5.52 3.54
CA ILE A 52 16.04 -6.47 4.51
C ILE A 52 15.49 -6.18 5.91
N PHE A 53 15.54 -4.93 6.35
CA PHE A 53 14.95 -4.53 7.65
C PHE A 53 13.47 -4.92 7.73
N TYR A 54 12.70 -4.69 6.68
CA TYR A 54 11.28 -5.02 6.63
C TYR A 54 11.04 -6.54 6.76
N SER A 55 11.85 -7.35 6.08
CA SER A 55 11.79 -8.81 6.20
C SER A 55 12.17 -9.29 7.60
N LEU A 56 13.25 -8.75 8.18
CA LEU A 56 13.68 -9.08 9.54
C LEU A 56 12.67 -8.63 10.59
N PHE A 57 12.03 -7.48 10.39
CA PHE A 57 10.95 -7.00 11.27
C PHE A 57 9.80 -8.00 11.34
N HIS A 58 9.33 -8.53 10.18
CA HIS A 58 8.24 -9.52 10.16
C HIS A 58 8.64 -10.85 10.81
N LEU A 59 9.88 -11.30 10.62
CA LEU A 59 10.40 -12.45 11.34
C LEU A 59 10.46 -12.20 12.85
N TYR A 60 10.93 -11.02 13.26
CA TYR A 60 11.03 -10.67 14.66
C TYR A 60 9.66 -10.66 15.36
N ILE A 61 8.64 -9.99 14.79
CA ILE A 61 7.31 -9.91 15.41
C ILE A 61 6.56 -11.25 15.44
N THR A 62 6.99 -12.24 14.67
CA THR A 62 6.46 -13.61 14.74
C THR A 62 6.83 -14.29 16.06
N PHE A 63 8.04 -14.02 16.58
CA PHE A 63 8.52 -14.57 17.84
C PHE A 63 8.24 -13.64 19.03
N TYR A 64 8.23 -12.33 18.79
CA TYR A 64 8.03 -11.28 19.80
C TYR A 64 6.87 -10.39 19.41
N PRO A 65 5.62 -10.79 19.67
CA PRO A 65 4.43 -10.06 19.22
C PRO A 65 4.35 -8.68 19.86
N MET A 66 4.07 -7.69 19.04
CA MET A 66 3.80 -6.31 19.43
C MET A 66 2.28 -6.04 19.41
N PRO A 67 1.79 -4.93 20.01
CA PRO A 67 0.40 -4.50 19.87
C PRO A 67 -0.01 -4.41 18.38
N ALA A 68 -1.21 -4.92 18.05
CA ALA A 68 -1.67 -5.06 16.67
C ALA A 68 -1.62 -3.73 15.89
N LEU A 69 -1.97 -2.62 16.53
CA LEU A 69 -1.95 -1.29 15.92
C LEU A 69 -0.52 -0.88 15.51
N GLN A 70 0.46 -1.08 16.40
CA GLN A 70 1.86 -0.70 16.15
C GLN A 70 2.48 -1.55 15.03
N GLN A 71 2.33 -2.88 15.07
CA GLN A 71 2.92 -3.73 14.02
C GLN A 71 2.31 -3.46 12.65
N ARG A 72 0.99 -3.18 12.57
CA ARG A 72 0.31 -2.83 11.32
C ARG A 72 0.73 -1.45 10.81
N ALA A 73 0.93 -0.49 11.71
CA ALA A 73 1.42 0.84 11.35
C ALA A 73 2.83 0.79 10.75
N VAL A 74 3.75 0.04 11.36
CA VAL A 74 5.10 -0.16 10.83
C VAL A 74 5.05 -0.83 9.45
N HIS A 75 4.24 -1.88 9.31
CA HIS A 75 4.08 -2.60 8.04
C HIS A 75 3.63 -1.65 6.93
N VAL A 76 2.56 -0.89 7.14
CA VAL A 76 2.02 0.05 6.15
C VAL A 76 3.02 1.16 5.84
N ALA A 77 3.66 1.75 6.86
CA ALA A 77 4.59 2.85 6.67
C ALA A 77 5.85 2.44 5.90
N VAL A 78 6.45 1.29 6.24
CA VAL A 78 7.64 0.80 5.51
C VAL A 78 7.25 0.36 4.09
N GLY A 79 6.07 -0.25 3.91
CA GLY A 79 5.52 -0.56 2.59
C GLY A 79 5.35 0.69 1.72
N MET A 80 4.70 1.74 2.25
CA MET A 80 4.57 3.04 1.56
C MET A 80 5.93 3.68 1.26
N ALA A 81 6.85 3.65 2.22
CA ALA A 81 8.19 4.18 2.06
C ALA A 81 8.93 3.51 0.89
N LEU A 82 8.84 2.18 0.77
CA LEU A 82 9.37 1.43 -0.36
C LEU A 82 8.67 1.80 -1.67
N VAL A 83 7.33 1.93 -1.67
CA VAL A 83 6.58 2.35 -2.86
C VAL A 83 7.06 3.70 -3.36
N PHE A 84 7.25 4.70 -2.50
CA PHE A 84 7.71 6.03 -2.90
C PHE A 84 9.13 6.04 -3.47
N LEU A 85 9.99 5.14 -3.03
CA LEU A 85 11.33 5.00 -3.59
C LEU A 85 11.33 4.22 -4.91
N ILE A 86 10.53 3.15 -5.00
CA ILE A 86 10.55 2.20 -6.11
C ILE A 86 9.68 2.67 -7.29
N TYR A 87 8.51 3.25 -7.03
CA TYR A 87 7.56 3.67 -8.07
C TYR A 87 7.65 5.17 -8.32
N PRO A 88 7.88 5.62 -9.58
CA PRO A 88 7.86 7.05 -9.93
C PRO A 88 6.44 7.61 -9.85
N THR A 89 6.33 8.92 -9.62
CA THR A 89 5.03 9.62 -9.56
C THR A 89 4.33 9.67 -10.91
N TYR A 90 5.10 9.84 -12.00
CA TYR A 90 4.62 9.92 -13.37
C TYR A 90 5.43 9.01 -14.29
N SER A 91 4.80 8.47 -15.32
CA SER A 91 5.45 7.58 -16.30
C SER A 91 6.56 8.28 -17.11
N SER A 92 6.46 9.60 -17.27
CA SER A 92 7.48 10.44 -17.97
C SER A 92 8.66 10.82 -17.08
N GLN A 93 8.62 10.47 -15.79
CA GLN A 93 9.71 10.81 -14.86
C GLN A 93 10.95 9.99 -15.17
N ASN A 94 12.12 10.59 -14.94
CA ASN A 94 13.40 9.87 -15.04
C ASN A 94 13.42 8.67 -14.08
N ARG A 95 13.42 7.46 -14.65
CA ARG A 95 13.36 6.18 -13.90
C ARG A 95 14.67 5.84 -13.18
N THR A 96 15.74 6.63 -13.38
CA THR A 96 17.07 6.34 -12.79
C THR A 96 17.35 7.09 -11.49
N ARG A 97 16.62 8.17 -11.20
CA ARG A 97 16.82 9.00 -10.02
C ARG A 97 15.54 9.13 -9.21
N VAL A 98 15.68 9.16 -7.88
CA VAL A 98 14.58 9.48 -6.96
C VAL A 98 14.47 10.99 -6.85
N ALA A 99 13.28 11.55 -7.05
CA ALA A 99 13.05 12.98 -6.92
C ALA A 99 13.03 13.40 -5.43
N ILE A 100 13.29 14.69 -5.17
CA ILE A 100 13.33 15.22 -3.79
C ILE A 100 11.98 15.05 -3.08
N TYR A 101 10.87 15.23 -3.80
CA TYR A 101 9.54 15.05 -3.20
C TYR A 101 9.25 13.58 -2.85
N ASP A 102 9.84 12.60 -3.54
CA ASP A 102 9.69 11.19 -3.17
C ASP A 102 10.42 10.88 -1.86
N TRP A 103 11.55 11.53 -1.60
CA TRP A 103 12.23 11.48 -0.31
C TRP A 103 11.39 12.13 0.79
N LEU A 104 10.71 13.22 0.50
CA LEU A 104 9.79 13.85 1.45
C LEU A 104 8.63 12.90 1.80
N LEU A 105 7.98 12.30 0.79
CA LEU A 105 6.90 11.33 1.00
C LEU A 105 7.38 10.09 1.79
N PHE A 106 8.60 9.62 1.49
CA PHE A 106 9.26 8.56 2.25
C PHE A 106 9.40 8.91 3.73
N LEU A 107 9.91 10.09 4.05
CA LEU A 107 10.06 10.54 5.43
C LEU A 107 8.71 10.72 6.13
N LEU A 108 7.72 11.29 5.45
CA LEU A 108 6.36 11.45 6.00
C LEU A 108 5.69 10.09 6.28
N ALA A 109 5.92 9.09 5.42
CA ALA A 109 5.42 7.73 5.66
C ALA A 109 6.03 7.12 6.93
N LEU A 110 7.33 7.27 7.14
CA LEU A 110 7.98 6.80 8.36
C LEU A 110 7.54 7.61 9.59
N ALA A 111 7.36 8.93 9.45
CA ALA A 111 6.88 9.79 10.53
C ALA A 111 5.48 9.40 11.01
N SER A 112 4.61 8.93 10.10
CA SER A 112 3.25 8.49 10.46
C SER A 112 3.27 7.31 11.43
N ALA A 113 4.08 6.30 11.18
CA ALA A 113 4.22 5.17 12.11
C ALA A 113 5.00 5.58 13.36
N GLY A 114 6.05 6.40 13.22
CA GLY A 114 6.84 6.90 14.34
C GLY A 114 5.99 7.62 15.39
N TYR A 115 5.11 8.50 14.93
CA TYR A 115 4.14 9.18 15.79
C TYR A 115 3.26 8.19 16.55
N LEU A 116 2.66 7.23 15.83
CA LEU A 116 1.76 6.25 16.42
C LEU A 116 2.46 5.33 17.43
N ILE A 117 3.72 4.97 17.18
CA ILE A 117 4.52 4.16 18.12
C ILE A 117 4.82 4.94 19.40
N VAL A 118 5.25 6.19 19.27
CA VAL A 118 5.61 7.04 20.43
C VAL A 118 4.37 7.37 21.25
N GLU A 119 3.28 7.76 20.61
CA GLU A 119 2.03 8.16 21.28
C GLU A 119 1.13 6.98 21.69
N TYR A 120 1.47 5.74 21.33
CA TYR A 120 0.60 4.58 21.54
C TYR A 120 0.08 4.47 22.95
N THR A 121 0.95 4.57 23.95
CA THR A 121 0.57 4.48 25.37
C THR A 121 -0.41 5.59 25.75
N ASN A 122 -0.14 6.83 25.34
CA ASN A 122 -1.03 7.96 25.59
C ASN A 122 -2.38 7.80 24.91
N ILE A 123 -2.39 7.32 23.65
CA ILE A 123 -3.62 7.07 22.87
C ILE A 123 -4.48 6.04 23.58
N VAL A 124 -3.89 4.91 23.98
CA VAL A 124 -4.65 3.77 24.51
C VAL A 124 -5.02 3.95 25.98
N THR A 125 -4.05 4.35 26.83
CA THR A 125 -4.25 4.37 28.28
C THR A 125 -4.80 5.71 28.79
N THR A 126 -4.29 6.83 28.31
CA THR A 126 -4.66 8.14 28.84
C THR A 126 -5.91 8.71 28.16
N ARG A 127 -6.01 8.53 26.83
CA ARG A 127 -7.08 9.13 26.02
C ARG A 127 -8.16 8.15 25.60
N GLY A 128 -8.00 6.84 25.88
CA GLY A 128 -9.00 5.81 25.55
C GLY A 128 -9.34 5.75 24.05
N GLY A 129 -8.40 6.13 23.17
CA GLY A 129 -8.61 6.17 21.73
C GLY A 129 -9.35 7.41 21.22
N ILE A 130 -9.55 8.43 22.05
CA ILE A 130 -10.11 9.73 21.63
C ILE A 130 -9.02 10.53 20.93
N PRO A 131 -9.24 10.96 19.66
CA PRO A 131 -8.24 11.70 18.91
C PRO A 131 -8.03 13.11 19.43
N ASN A 132 -6.79 13.57 19.43
CA ASN A 132 -6.44 14.96 19.59
C ASN A 132 -6.16 15.61 18.22
N THR A 133 -5.87 16.91 18.18
CA THR A 133 -5.61 17.64 16.93
C THR A 133 -4.41 17.06 16.17
N LEU A 134 -3.35 16.66 16.85
CA LEU A 134 -2.17 16.06 16.20
C LEU A 134 -2.49 14.68 15.61
N ASP A 135 -3.28 13.87 16.30
CA ASP A 135 -3.76 12.57 15.76
C ASP A 135 -4.52 12.76 14.45
N ILE A 136 -5.40 13.79 14.39
CA ILE A 136 -6.18 14.09 13.18
C ILE A 136 -5.25 14.55 12.04
N VAL A 137 -4.25 15.36 12.32
CA VAL A 137 -3.27 15.80 11.31
C VAL A 137 -2.48 14.60 10.77
N PHE A 138 -1.96 13.75 11.63
CA PHE A 138 -1.24 12.54 11.21
C PHE A 138 -2.17 11.54 10.48
N ALA A 139 -3.42 11.43 10.89
CA ALA A 139 -4.42 10.60 10.23
C ALA A 139 -4.69 11.06 8.80
N ILE A 140 -4.96 12.36 8.60
CA ILE A 140 -5.18 12.95 7.27
C ILE A 140 -3.94 12.77 6.40
N MET A 141 -2.76 13.07 6.93
CA MET A 141 -1.49 12.87 6.24
C MET A 141 -1.32 11.42 5.80
N THR A 142 -1.58 10.46 6.69
CA THR A 142 -1.44 9.02 6.39
C THR A 142 -2.43 8.57 5.31
N VAL A 143 -3.69 9.04 5.35
CA VAL A 143 -4.70 8.77 4.32
C VAL A 143 -4.23 9.26 2.96
N ILE A 144 -3.73 10.50 2.88
CA ILE A 144 -3.20 11.07 1.63
C ILE A 144 -2.01 10.26 1.11
N LEU A 145 -1.10 9.86 1.99
CA LEU A 145 0.06 9.03 1.61
C LEU A 145 -0.36 7.65 1.09
N ILE A 146 -1.34 7.01 1.71
CA ILE A 146 -1.88 5.71 1.24
C ILE A 146 -2.54 5.86 -0.12
N LEU A 147 -3.36 6.90 -0.33
CA LEU A 147 -4.01 7.17 -1.62
C LEU A 147 -2.97 7.42 -2.72
N GLU A 148 -1.91 8.18 -2.40
CA GLU A 148 -0.82 8.44 -3.35
C GLU A 148 0.00 7.16 -3.64
N ALA A 149 0.30 6.35 -2.63
CA ALA A 149 0.97 5.07 -2.81
C ALA A 149 0.13 4.11 -3.67
N ALA A 150 -1.17 3.99 -3.39
CA ALA A 150 -2.11 3.19 -4.17
C ALA A 150 -2.19 3.69 -5.63
N ARG A 151 -2.25 5.02 -5.86
CA ARG A 151 -2.24 5.60 -7.20
C ARG A 151 -1.01 5.19 -8.01
N ARG A 152 0.15 5.14 -7.39
CA ARG A 152 1.40 4.75 -8.07
C ARG A 152 1.43 3.29 -8.46
N VAL A 153 0.89 2.42 -7.61
CA VAL A 153 0.94 0.96 -7.81
C VAL A 153 -0.24 0.49 -8.67
N THR A 154 -1.45 0.91 -8.38
CA THR A 154 -2.68 0.39 -9.01
C THR A 154 -3.34 1.38 -9.99
N GLY A 155 -2.82 2.61 -10.10
CA GLY A 155 -3.44 3.66 -10.90
C GLY A 155 -4.56 4.40 -10.16
N TRP A 156 -5.37 5.18 -10.89
CA TRP A 156 -6.34 6.11 -10.32
C TRP A 156 -7.64 5.47 -9.83
N ILE A 157 -8.02 4.31 -10.33
CA ILE A 157 -9.35 3.71 -10.09
C ILE A 157 -9.58 3.45 -8.60
N LEU A 158 -8.66 2.75 -7.94
CA LEU A 158 -8.80 2.41 -6.51
C LEU A 158 -8.73 3.64 -5.59
N PRO A 159 -7.80 4.58 -5.74
CA PRO A 159 -7.79 5.81 -4.93
C PRO A 159 -9.05 6.65 -5.07
N VAL A 160 -9.59 6.80 -6.28
CA VAL A 160 -10.84 7.56 -6.51
C VAL A 160 -12.01 6.87 -5.83
N LEU A 161 -12.12 5.54 -5.97
CA LEU A 161 -13.16 4.76 -5.29
C LEU A 161 -13.04 4.91 -3.76
N ALA A 162 -11.83 4.78 -3.21
CA ALA A 162 -11.59 4.95 -1.78
C ALA A 162 -11.95 6.36 -1.30
N LEU A 163 -11.64 7.39 -2.09
CA LEU A 163 -11.98 8.78 -1.78
C LEU A 163 -13.50 8.99 -1.74
N ILE A 164 -14.26 8.40 -2.66
CA ILE A 164 -15.72 8.47 -2.65
C ILE A 164 -16.28 7.89 -1.34
N PHE A 165 -15.80 6.73 -0.92
CA PHE A 165 -16.22 6.11 0.34
C PHE A 165 -15.75 6.90 1.57
N LEU A 166 -14.59 7.54 1.51
CA LEU A 166 -14.09 8.39 2.59
C LEU A 166 -14.93 9.67 2.76
N VAL A 167 -15.38 10.28 1.66
CA VAL A 167 -16.21 11.49 1.68
C VAL A 167 -17.66 11.17 2.07
N TYR A 168 -18.15 9.97 1.78
CA TYR A 168 -19.53 9.57 2.01
C TYR A 168 -20.03 9.83 3.45
N PRO A 169 -19.33 9.49 4.55
CA PRO A 169 -19.79 9.76 5.91
C PRO A 169 -20.04 11.25 6.21
N PHE A 170 -19.28 12.15 5.56
CA PHE A 170 -19.46 13.60 5.75
C PHE A 170 -20.71 14.15 5.10
N ILE A 171 -21.20 13.51 4.03
CA ILE A 171 -22.38 13.96 3.27
C ILE A 171 -23.63 13.14 3.56
N SER A 172 -23.50 11.98 4.20
CA SER A 172 -24.58 11.01 4.39
C SER A 172 -25.70 11.46 5.34
N HIS A 173 -25.50 12.55 6.09
CA HIS A 173 -26.52 13.12 6.99
C HIS A 173 -27.47 14.12 6.30
N TYR A 174 -27.19 14.54 5.06
CA TYR A 174 -28.03 15.50 4.36
C TYR A 174 -29.34 14.88 3.85
N SER A 175 -30.42 15.66 3.84
CA SER A 175 -31.78 15.22 3.50
C SER A 175 -31.99 14.75 2.07
N TRP A 176 -31.06 15.07 1.14
CA TRP A 176 -31.12 14.58 -0.25
C TRP A 176 -30.65 13.12 -0.40
N ILE A 177 -30.02 12.57 0.63
CA ILE A 177 -29.64 11.15 0.66
C ILE A 177 -30.86 10.29 0.99
N PRO A 178 -31.09 9.16 0.30
CA PRO A 178 -32.16 8.23 0.61
C PRO A 178 -32.09 7.78 2.07
N ARG A 179 -33.21 7.74 2.79
CA ARG A 179 -33.28 7.41 4.23
C ARG A 179 -32.57 6.11 4.62
N LYS A 180 -32.54 5.12 3.72
CA LYS A 180 -31.85 3.83 3.94
C LYS A 180 -30.32 3.96 3.96
N MET A 181 -29.80 5.04 3.41
CA MET A 181 -28.35 5.32 3.31
C MET A 181 -27.93 6.49 4.21
N MET A 182 -28.88 7.13 4.90
CA MET A 182 -28.56 8.21 5.84
C MET A 182 -27.84 7.65 7.06
N THR A 183 -26.84 8.41 7.54
CA THR A 183 -26.16 8.15 8.81
C THR A 183 -26.22 9.39 9.69
N ARG A 184 -25.75 9.27 10.94
CA ARG A 184 -25.55 10.42 11.81
C ARG A 184 -24.50 11.35 11.19
N GLN A 185 -24.48 12.60 11.61
CA GLN A 185 -23.40 13.51 11.29
C GLN A 185 -22.11 13.05 11.99
N TYR A 186 -21.03 12.97 11.25
CA TYR A 186 -19.70 12.67 11.74
C TYR A 186 -18.80 13.88 11.56
N ASP A 187 -17.92 14.14 12.51
CA ASP A 187 -16.87 15.14 12.40
C ASP A 187 -15.55 14.54 11.89
N LEU A 188 -14.55 15.41 11.70
CA LEU A 188 -13.22 14.97 11.26
C LEU A 188 -12.55 14.03 12.28
N GLY A 189 -12.76 14.31 13.58
CA GLY A 189 -12.20 13.48 14.65
C GLY A 189 -12.78 12.07 14.67
N ASP A 190 -14.11 11.96 14.46
CA ASP A 190 -14.80 10.68 14.39
C ASP A 190 -14.22 9.79 13.28
N ILE A 191 -14.11 10.36 12.07
CA ILE A 191 -13.72 9.60 10.88
C ILE A 191 -12.23 9.30 10.88
N PHE A 192 -11.39 10.32 11.03
CA PHE A 192 -9.95 10.14 10.96
C PHE A 192 -9.38 9.46 12.21
N GLY A 193 -10.00 9.67 13.39
CA GLY A 193 -9.68 8.93 14.59
C GLY A 193 -9.98 7.44 14.43
N GLN A 194 -11.15 7.08 13.89
CA GLN A 194 -11.49 5.69 13.60
C GLN A 194 -10.53 5.06 12.59
N MET A 195 -10.12 5.81 11.56
CA MET A 195 -9.24 5.29 10.52
C MET A 195 -7.81 5.05 11.02
N TYR A 196 -7.28 5.93 11.86
CA TYR A 196 -5.86 5.94 12.19
C TYR A 196 -5.52 5.35 13.56
N LEU A 197 -6.38 5.57 14.57
CA LEU A 197 -6.08 5.16 15.95
C LEU A 197 -6.63 3.77 16.30
N LYS A 198 -7.40 3.16 15.40
CA LYS A 198 -8.06 1.86 15.65
C LYS A 198 -7.69 0.82 14.59
N THR A 199 -7.92 -0.45 14.97
CA THR A 199 -7.66 -1.60 14.10
C THR A 199 -8.83 -1.97 13.18
N GLU A 200 -9.75 -1.05 12.98
CA GLU A 200 -10.95 -1.20 12.14
C GLU A 200 -10.95 -0.28 10.92
N GLY A 201 -10.01 0.66 10.86
CA GLY A 201 -9.82 1.60 9.75
C GLY A 201 -8.66 1.18 8.82
N LEU A 202 -7.68 2.05 8.66
CA LEU A 202 -6.50 1.81 7.83
C LEU A 202 -5.72 0.56 8.29
N TYR A 203 -5.63 0.34 9.58
CA TYR A 203 -4.93 -0.78 10.19
C TYR A 203 -5.88 -1.96 10.48
N SER A 204 -6.77 -2.28 9.54
CA SER A 204 -7.82 -3.29 9.67
C SER A 204 -7.29 -4.73 9.69
N THR A 205 -8.21 -5.67 9.81
CA THR A 205 -7.93 -7.12 9.79
C THR A 205 -7.23 -7.55 8.49
N ALA A 206 -7.52 -6.89 7.35
CA ALA A 206 -6.85 -7.16 6.07
C ALA A 206 -5.34 -6.88 6.16
N ILE A 207 -4.95 -5.73 6.74
CA ILE A 207 -3.55 -5.43 7.01
C ILE A 207 -2.96 -6.39 8.05
N GLY A 208 -3.76 -6.78 9.06
CA GLY A 208 -3.35 -7.79 10.03
C GLY A 208 -3.01 -9.14 9.38
N ALA A 209 -3.82 -9.61 8.44
CA ALA A 209 -3.53 -10.81 7.67
C ALA A 209 -2.27 -10.66 6.80
N SER A 210 -2.09 -9.48 6.19
CA SER A 210 -0.87 -9.17 5.43
C SER A 210 0.38 -9.24 6.29
N VAL A 211 0.35 -8.66 7.49
CA VAL A 211 1.47 -8.65 8.44
C VAL A 211 1.81 -10.06 8.93
N SER A 212 0.80 -10.85 9.30
CA SER A 212 1.01 -12.11 10.02
C SER A 212 1.23 -13.31 9.09
N PHE A 213 0.57 -13.34 7.93
CA PHE A 213 0.57 -14.53 7.08
C PHE A 213 1.10 -14.25 5.68
N ILE A 214 0.53 -13.28 4.96
CA ILE A 214 0.81 -13.09 3.53
C ILE A 214 2.28 -12.75 3.33
N PHE A 215 2.82 -11.83 4.13
CA PHE A 215 4.22 -11.42 4.00
C PHE A 215 5.18 -12.59 4.24
N LEU A 216 4.93 -13.39 5.28
CA LEU A 216 5.77 -14.56 5.60
C LEU A 216 5.69 -15.64 4.51
N PHE A 217 4.50 -15.88 3.93
CA PHE A 217 4.37 -16.81 2.80
C PHE A 217 5.12 -16.34 1.57
N ILE A 218 5.05 -15.03 1.24
CA ILE A 218 5.81 -14.46 0.13
C ILE A 218 7.33 -14.57 0.39
N LEU A 219 7.76 -14.24 1.62
CA LEU A 219 9.17 -14.34 2.01
C LEU A 219 9.68 -15.79 1.91
N PHE A 220 8.89 -16.74 2.41
CA PHE A 220 9.21 -18.16 2.33
C PHE A 220 9.24 -18.67 0.88
N GLY A 221 8.24 -18.28 0.06
CA GLY A 221 8.21 -18.59 -1.35
C GLY A 221 9.42 -18.04 -2.11
N ALA A 222 9.82 -16.79 -1.83
CA ALA A 222 11.02 -16.19 -2.43
C ALA A 222 12.30 -16.91 -2.00
N PHE A 223 12.38 -17.38 -0.76
CA PHE A 223 13.49 -18.19 -0.25
C PHE A 223 13.55 -19.54 -0.96
N LEU A 224 12.41 -20.26 -1.08
CA LEU A 224 12.32 -21.51 -1.78
C LEU A 224 12.69 -21.39 -3.27
N ALA A 225 12.22 -20.34 -3.94
CA ALA A 225 12.51 -20.09 -5.35
C ALA A 225 14.01 -19.86 -5.61
N LYS A 226 14.74 -19.31 -4.63
CA LYS A 226 16.20 -19.10 -4.73
C LYS A 226 17.03 -20.26 -4.20
N SER A 227 16.45 -21.13 -3.38
CA SER A 227 17.09 -22.34 -2.94
C SER A 227 16.91 -23.40 -4.05
N GLU A 228 17.96 -24.19 -4.35
CA GLU A 228 17.89 -25.26 -5.36
C GLU A 228 16.85 -26.36 -5.07
N TRP A 229 16.13 -26.27 -3.95
CA TRP A 229 15.03 -27.15 -3.56
C TRP A 229 13.89 -27.20 -4.59
N ALA A 230 13.64 -26.12 -5.31
CA ALA A 230 12.63 -26.09 -6.37
C ALA A 230 12.99 -27.03 -7.54
N SER A 231 14.26 -27.29 -7.78
CA SER A 231 14.71 -28.22 -8.83
C SER A 231 14.60 -29.69 -8.42
N TYR A 232 14.62 -30.01 -7.12
CA TYR A 232 14.47 -31.37 -6.61
C TYR A 232 13.01 -31.84 -6.47
N SER A 233 12.05 -30.95 -6.36
CA SER A 233 10.64 -31.32 -6.17
C SER A 233 9.88 -31.55 -7.47
N MET A 234 10.51 -31.42 -8.64
CA MET A 234 9.92 -31.65 -9.96
C MET A 234 10.46 -32.94 -10.64
N ILE A 235 11.13 -33.82 -9.90
CA ILE A 235 11.47 -35.17 -10.29
C ILE A 235 10.63 -36.12 -9.43
#